data_7da1dfda58c1fb9c2f855577ce02da80
#
_entry.id   7da1dfda58c1fb9c2f855577ce02da80
#
_cell.length_a   1.000
_cell.length_b   1.000
_cell.length_c   1.000
_cell.angle_alpha   90.00
_cell.angle_beta   90.00
_cell.angle_gamma   90.00
#
_symmetry.space_group_name_H-M   'P 1'
#
loop_
_entity.id
_entity.type
_entity.pdbx_description
1 polymer ?
#
loop_
_entity_poly.entity_id
_entity_poly.type
_entity_poly.pdbx_seq_one_letter_code
_entity_poly.pdbx_strand_id
1 'polypeptide(L)'
;MTKKQSQIMQGIAILLMVYHHFFLNPEQLSSWVSYGNMEFVRHFAWFGKICVGLFCFVSGYGLFHTISRISHETVTSLLKSGYRDMLLRILRLYCKFWCVLIVFKGLDVLFLGAHLDFSEFLGNFTGICVTYNGTWWFLMQYVEMLLFLPLLDLLFTHFSLPSEQKKKHIIFAILSAVVMCIAVLLFLFSSQPLTVLGAVKAQLRPAFLAVFVAGYIIARFGIFSRLTSRLYSMGKGCLPAVSFLGLVCSIAIRVLLTEDASFAALDFLLVPLFCFGILQLLSCCSFLSGLLARFGQISVWLWLLHTCVYADTIGLFERLASIFPSGHLPSLLFYLAELAISSLCSLFFASIFRFLKKIT
;
A
#
# COMPACT_ATOMS: atom_id res chain seq x y z
N MET A 1 6.97 11.95 9.66
CA MET A 1 5.61 11.49 10.08
C MET A 1 5.70 10.76 11.42
N THR A 2 4.73 10.96 12.30
CA THR A 2 4.54 10.18 13.53
C THR A 2 3.91 8.81 13.23
N LYS A 3 3.93 7.87 14.18
CA LYS A 3 3.23 6.59 14.06
C LYS A 3 1.73 6.76 13.75
N LYS A 4 1.07 7.73 14.42
CA LYS A 4 -0.35 8.07 14.16
C LYS A 4 -0.55 8.57 12.73
N GLN A 5 0.31 9.45 12.23
CA GLN A 5 0.24 9.93 10.84
C GLN A 5 0.44 8.80 9.82
N SER A 6 1.36 7.87 10.07
CA SER A 6 1.51 6.68 9.21
C SER A 6 0.24 5.83 9.22
N GLN A 7 -0.40 5.64 10.37
CA GLN A 7 -1.68 4.92 10.47
C GLN A 7 -2.82 5.65 9.73
N ILE A 8 -2.87 6.98 9.81
CA ILE A 8 -3.84 7.78 9.03
C ILE A 8 -3.66 7.53 7.54
N MET A 9 -2.41 7.59 7.05
CA MET A 9 -2.13 7.34 5.62
C MET A 9 -2.47 5.90 5.20
N GLN A 10 -2.19 4.92 6.04
CA GLN A 10 -2.61 3.52 5.81
C GLN A 10 -4.14 3.39 5.79
N GLY A 11 -4.85 4.15 6.64
CA GLY A 11 -6.31 4.21 6.64
C GLY A 11 -6.88 4.79 5.36
N ILE A 12 -6.31 5.89 4.86
CA ILE A 12 -6.69 6.47 3.56
C ILE A 12 -6.41 5.46 2.44
N ALA A 13 -5.23 4.87 2.44
CA ALA A 13 -4.83 3.91 1.42
C ALA A 13 -5.78 2.71 1.36
N ILE A 14 -6.14 2.12 2.50
CA ILE A 14 -7.02 0.96 2.52
C ILE A 14 -8.45 1.29 2.08
N LEU A 15 -8.98 2.45 2.47
CA LEU A 15 -10.30 2.89 2.01
C LEU A 15 -10.33 3.15 0.51
N LEU A 16 -9.29 3.80 -0.03
CA LEU A 16 -9.14 4.00 -1.48
C LEU A 16 -9.00 2.66 -2.21
N MET A 17 -8.33 1.67 -1.63
CA MET A 17 -8.17 0.35 -2.23
C MET A 17 -9.50 -0.42 -2.29
N VAL A 18 -10.25 -0.45 -1.19
CA VAL A 18 -11.59 -1.08 -1.18
C VAL A 18 -12.51 -0.39 -2.18
N TYR A 19 -12.50 0.95 -2.22
CA TYR A 19 -13.25 1.72 -3.20
C TYR A 19 -12.84 1.39 -4.64
N HIS A 20 -11.53 1.33 -4.91
CA HIS A 20 -11.00 0.99 -6.23
C HIS A 20 -11.49 -0.36 -6.70
N HIS A 21 -11.33 -1.41 -5.90
CA HIS A 21 -11.72 -2.75 -6.29
C HIS A 21 -13.22 -2.92 -6.40
N PHE A 22 -14.00 -2.23 -5.57
CA PHE A 22 -15.45 -2.29 -5.60
C PHE A 22 -16.04 -1.60 -6.83
N PHE A 23 -15.51 -0.45 -7.25
CA PHE A 23 -16.12 0.37 -8.31
C PHE A 23 -15.40 0.32 -9.67
N LEU A 24 -14.22 -0.29 -9.76
CA LEU A 24 -13.47 -0.32 -11.01
C LEU A 24 -14.02 -1.36 -12.01
N ASN A 25 -14.41 -2.52 -11.51
CA ASN A 25 -14.90 -3.65 -12.31
C ASN A 25 -16.38 -3.95 -11.97
N PRO A 26 -17.31 -3.07 -12.36
CA PRO A 26 -18.73 -3.25 -12.07
C PRO A 26 -19.28 -4.54 -12.69
N GLU A 27 -18.63 -5.08 -13.72
CA GLU A 27 -18.99 -6.36 -14.35
C GLU A 27 -18.80 -7.56 -13.42
N GLN A 28 -17.84 -7.47 -12.47
CA GLN A 28 -17.64 -8.50 -11.44
C GLN A 28 -18.65 -8.40 -10.30
N LEU A 29 -19.26 -7.22 -10.13
CA LEU A 29 -20.30 -6.96 -9.15
C LEU A 29 -21.68 -7.33 -9.68
N SER A 30 -21.71 -7.98 -10.84
CA SER A 30 -22.91 -8.42 -11.54
C SER A 30 -23.91 -7.31 -11.95
N SER A 31 -24.98 -7.71 -12.61
CA SER A 31 -26.07 -6.88 -13.14
C SER A 31 -26.82 -6.03 -12.10
N TRP A 32 -26.50 -6.14 -10.83
CA TRP A 32 -27.25 -5.54 -9.74
C TRP A 32 -26.81 -4.14 -9.33
N VAL A 33 -25.60 -3.74 -9.72
CA VAL A 33 -25.13 -2.38 -9.44
C VAL A 33 -25.18 -1.55 -10.72
N SER A 34 -26.34 -0.98 -10.99
CA SER A 34 -26.51 -0.03 -12.10
C SER A 34 -26.22 1.39 -11.58
N TYR A 35 -25.25 2.04 -12.19
CA TYR A 35 -24.86 3.41 -11.83
C TYR A 35 -25.49 4.42 -12.80
N GLY A 36 -25.94 5.56 -12.30
CA GLY A 36 -26.48 6.62 -13.15
C GLY A 36 -25.40 7.24 -14.04
N ASN A 37 -24.41 7.91 -13.49
CA ASN A 37 -23.26 8.43 -14.24
C ASN A 37 -22.00 7.65 -13.87
N MET A 38 -21.70 6.61 -14.65
CA MET A 38 -20.59 5.68 -14.44
C MET A 38 -19.23 6.32 -14.53
N GLU A 39 -19.11 7.36 -15.33
CA GLU A 39 -17.81 7.90 -15.72
C GLU A 39 -17.08 8.54 -14.53
N PHE A 40 -17.75 9.36 -13.73
CA PHE A 40 -17.18 9.99 -12.55
C PHE A 40 -16.75 8.97 -11.48
N VAL A 41 -17.63 8.01 -11.18
CA VAL A 41 -17.38 6.94 -10.19
C VAL A 41 -16.17 6.10 -10.61
N ARG A 42 -16.09 5.78 -11.90
CA ARG A 42 -14.99 5.01 -12.50
C ARG A 42 -13.67 5.79 -12.46
N HIS A 43 -13.68 7.08 -12.82
CA HIS A 43 -12.49 7.93 -12.73
C HIS A 43 -11.98 8.04 -11.30
N PHE A 44 -12.87 8.18 -10.32
CA PHE A 44 -12.48 8.22 -8.92
C PHE A 44 -11.98 6.84 -8.44
N ALA A 45 -12.54 5.75 -8.94
CA ALA A 45 -12.03 4.40 -8.67
C ALA A 45 -10.61 4.22 -9.24
N TRP A 46 -10.33 4.74 -10.44
CA TRP A 46 -8.99 4.77 -11.01
C TRP A 46 -8.01 5.57 -10.15
N PHE A 47 -8.42 6.75 -9.66
CA PHE A 47 -7.61 7.50 -8.70
C PHE A 47 -7.26 6.64 -7.47
N GLY A 48 -8.19 5.80 -7.02
CA GLY A 48 -7.98 4.88 -5.89
C GLY A 48 -6.74 3.98 -6.01
N LYS A 49 -6.22 3.73 -7.22
CA LYS A 49 -4.95 3.01 -7.43
C LYS A 49 -3.74 3.64 -6.74
N ILE A 50 -3.79 4.93 -6.38
CA ILE A 50 -2.73 5.59 -5.59
C ILE A 50 -2.50 4.88 -4.25
N CYS A 51 -3.47 4.09 -3.78
CA CYS A 51 -3.40 3.32 -2.54
C CYS A 51 -2.14 2.46 -2.44
N VAL A 52 -1.71 1.82 -3.52
CA VAL A 52 -0.50 0.99 -3.55
C VAL A 52 0.74 1.85 -3.31
N GLY A 53 0.84 2.98 -4.01
CA GLY A 53 1.90 3.95 -3.78
C GLY A 53 1.93 4.47 -2.34
N LEU A 54 0.77 4.75 -1.75
CA LEU A 54 0.66 5.17 -0.35
C LEU A 54 1.19 4.10 0.61
N PHE A 55 0.85 2.82 0.41
CA PHE A 55 1.41 1.73 1.21
C PHE A 55 2.92 1.60 1.06
N CYS A 56 3.44 1.70 -0.17
CA CYS A 56 4.88 1.67 -0.43
C CYS A 56 5.61 2.83 0.27
N PHE A 57 5.11 4.05 0.10
CA PHE A 57 5.68 5.26 0.69
C PHE A 57 5.72 5.19 2.23
N VAL A 58 4.58 4.87 2.86
CA VAL A 58 4.48 4.78 4.31
C VAL A 58 5.35 3.66 4.86
N SER A 59 5.49 2.56 4.12
CA SER A 59 6.39 1.45 4.48
C SER A 59 7.85 1.90 4.43
N GLY A 60 8.30 2.53 3.35
CA GLY A 60 9.67 3.06 3.26
C GLY A 60 9.97 4.06 4.36
N TYR A 61 9.03 5.00 4.61
CA TYR A 61 9.15 5.99 5.68
C TYR A 61 9.26 5.35 7.07
N GLY A 62 8.37 4.41 7.38
CA GLY A 62 8.32 3.77 8.69
C GLY A 62 9.50 2.81 8.93
N LEU A 63 9.92 2.09 7.90
CA LEU A 63 11.01 1.13 7.98
C LEU A 63 12.37 1.80 8.11
N PHE A 64 12.58 3.00 7.56
CA PHE A 64 13.77 3.81 7.90
C PHE A 64 13.91 3.98 9.41
N HIS A 65 12.87 4.37 10.12
CA HIS A 65 12.92 4.53 11.58
C HIS A 65 13.14 3.22 12.34
N THR A 66 12.91 2.08 11.71
CA THR A 66 13.21 0.78 12.31
C THR A 66 14.66 0.42 12.11
N ILE A 67 15.15 0.48 10.88
CA ILE A 67 16.53 0.06 10.56
C ILE A 67 17.56 1.01 11.16
N SER A 68 17.27 2.31 11.21
CA SER A 68 18.16 3.32 11.81
C SER A 68 18.37 3.18 13.31
N ARG A 69 17.56 2.36 14.00
CA ARG A 69 17.74 2.05 15.45
C ARG A 69 18.68 0.86 15.67
N ILE A 70 18.97 0.12 14.64
CA ILE A 70 19.90 -1.00 14.74
C ILE A 70 21.30 -0.43 14.81
N SER A 71 22.01 -0.64 15.93
CA SER A 71 23.40 -0.19 16.10
C SER A 71 24.33 -1.01 15.21
N HIS A 72 25.23 -0.35 14.47
CA HIS A 72 26.09 -0.99 13.50
C HIS A 72 27.55 -0.60 13.77
N GLU A 73 28.35 -1.57 14.18
CA GLU A 73 29.81 -1.41 14.28
C GLU A 73 30.49 -1.82 12.96
N THR A 74 29.88 -2.77 12.22
CA THR A 74 30.43 -3.29 10.96
C THR A 74 29.35 -3.49 9.92
N VAL A 75 29.74 -3.54 8.63
CA VAL A 75 28.85 -3.85 7.50
C VAL A 75 28.17 -5.22 7.69
N THR A 76 28.93 -6.20 8.17
CA THR A 76 28.41 -7.56 8.40
C THR A 76 27.35 -7.58 9.50
N SER A 77 27.54 -6.83 10.59
CA SER A 77 26.55 -6.72 11.67
C SER A 77 25.28 -6.01 11.20
N LEU A 78 25.43 -4.97 10.38
CA LEU A 78 24.30 -4.26 9.74
C LEU A 78 23.46 -5.19 8.87
N LEU A 79 24.09 -5.88 7.95
CA LEU A 79 23.38 -6.80 7.06
C LEU A 79 22.72 -7.94 7.83
N LYS A 80 23.44 -8.58 8.75
CA LYS A 80 22.92 -9.70 9.54
C LYS A 80 21.69 -9.30 10.37
N SER A 81 21.76 -8.19 11.10
CA SER A 81 20.66 -7.73 11.94
C SER A 81 19.53 -7.14 11.12
N GLY A 82 19.84 -6.40 10.04
CA GLY A 82 18.85 -5.86 9.10
C GLY A 82 18.04 -6.98 8.44
N TYR A 83 18.69 -7.98 7.86
CA TYR A 83 17.99 -9.12 7.24
C TYR A 83 17.20 -9.95 8.26
N ARG A 84 17.75 -10.19 9.46
CA ARG A 84 17.00 -10.87 10.52
C ARG A 84 15.67 -10.17 10.83
N ASP A 85 15.68 -8.85 10.96
CA ASP A 85 14.47 -8.06 11.24
C ASP A 85 13.48 -8.12 10.08
N MET A 86 13.97 -8.03 8.84
CA MET A 86 13.12 -8.11 7.65
C MET A 86 12.52 -9.49 7.47
N LEU A 87 13.28 -10.56 7.67
CA LEU A 87 12.77 -11.94 7.60
C LEU A 87 11.69 -12.22 8.66
N LEU A 88 11.86 -11.70 9.88
CA LEU A 88 10.83 -11.82 10.91
C LEU A 88 9.55 -11.04 10.55
N ARG A 89 9.66 -9.92 9.83
CA ARG A 89 8.50 -9.17 9.32
C ARG A 89 7.80 -9.91 8.19
N ILE A 90 8.58 -10.48 7.28
CA ILE A 90 8.07 -11.35 6.20
C ILE A 90 7.31 -12.52 6.80
N LEU A 91 7.90 -13.25 7.74
CA LEU A 91 7.24 -14.37 8.40
C LEU A 91 5.92 -13.97 9.08
N ARG A 92 5.90 -12.85 9.82
CA ARG A 92 4.67 -12.34 10.45
C ARG A 92 3.59 -11.97 9.42
N LEU A 93 3.99 -11.48 8.26
CA LEU A 93 3.05 -11.19 7.17
C LEU A 93 2.51 -12.48 6.57
N TYR A 94 3.37 -13.44 6.29
CA TYR A 94 2.98 -14.74 5.76
C TYR A 94 2.07 -15.52 6.72
N CYS A 95 2.31 -15.49 8.03
CA CYS A 95 1.40 -16.09 9.00
C CYS A 95 -0.02 -15.53 8.90
N LYS A 96 -0.17 -14.23 8.68
CA LYS A 96 -1.49 -13.62 8.47
C LYS A 96 -2.09 -14.02 7.14
N PHE A 97 -1.29 -14.00 6.09
CA PHE A 97 -1.68 -14.40 4.75
C PHE A 97 -2.14 -15.86 4.71
N TRP A 98 -1.37 -16.79 5.27
CA TRP A 98 -1.74 -18.19 5.35
C TRP A 98 -3.01 -18.44 6.18
N CYS A 99 -3.21 -17.67 7.24
CA CYS A 99 -4.45 -17.74 8.01
C CYS A 99 -5.68 -17.43 7.14
N VAL A 100 -5.63 -16.37 6.33
CA VAL A 100 -6.70 -16.01 5.40
C VAL A 100 -6.82 -17.03 4.27
N LEU A 101 -5.71 -17.38 3.61
CA LEU A 101 -5.67 -18.34 2.51
C LEU A 101 -6.31 -19.68 2.89
N ILE A 102 -5.90 -20.25 4.03
CA ILE A 102 -6.37 -21.58 4.47
C ILE A 102 -7.87 -21.52 4.83
N VAL A 103 -8.31 -20.46 5.52
CA VAL A 103 -9.73 -20.33 5.87
C VAL A 103 -10.59 -20.20 4.61
N PHE A 104 -10.29 -19.28 3.70
CA PHE A 104 -11.14 -19.06 2.53
C PHE A 104 -11.04 -20.21 1.53
N LYS A 105 -9.85 -20.76 1.27
CA LYS A 105 -9.74 -21.95 0.40
C LYS A 105 -10.39 -23.18 1.03
N GLY A 106 -10.32 -23.32 2.35
CA GLY A 106 -11.06 -24.37 3.06
C GLY A 106 -12.57 -24.22 2.93
N LEU A 107 -13.10 -22.99 3.00
CA LEU A 107 -14.53 -22.72 2.76
C LEU A 107 -14.93 -23.06 1.30
N ASP A 108 -14.11 -22.67 0.31
CA ASP A 108 -14.36 -23.01 -1.10
C ASP A 108 -14.47 -24.53 -1.32
N VAL A 109 -13.55 -25.30 -0.72
CA VAL A 109 -13.57 -26.76 -0.81
C VAL A 109 -14.79 -27.35 -0.13
N LEU A 110 -15.14 -26.83 1.08
CA LEU A 110 -16.23 -27.38 1.89
C LEU A 110 -17.62 -27.03 1.37
N PHE A 111 -17.82 -25.81 0.88
CA PHE A 111 -19.16 -25.30 0.51
C PHE A 111 -19.40 -25.29 -1.00
N LEU A 112 -18.35 -25.11 -1.80
CA LEU A 112 -18.47 -25.11 -3.28
C LEU A 112 -17.98 -26.40 -3.93
N GLY A 113 -17.42 -27.35 -3.15
CA GLY A 113 -16.81 -28.55 -3.70
C GLY A 113 -15.61 -28.27 -4.60
N ALA A 114 -14.92 -27.14 -4.40
CA ALA A 114 -13.80 -26.73 -5.23
C ALA A 114 -12.68 -27.77 -5.14
N HIS A 115 -12.15 -28.18 -6.31
CA HIS A 115 -11.00 -29.07 -6.34
C HIS A 115 -9.74 -28.39 -5.82
N LEU A 116 -8.95 -29.10 -5.02
CA LEU A 116 -7.66 -28.63 -4.52
C LEU A 116 -6.54 -29.24 -5.37
N ASP A 117 -6.02 -28.48 -6.33
CA ASP A 117 -4.76 -28.82 -6.98
C ASP A 117 -3.58 -28.46 -6.08
N PHE A 118 -2.72 -29.44 -5.78
CA PHE A 118 -1.60 -29.23 -4.86
C PHE A 118 -0.54 -28.27 -5.41
N SER A 119 -0.28 -28.31 -6.71
CA SER A 119 0.70 -27.43 -7.36
C SER A 119 0.23 -25.99 -7.34
N GLU A 120 -1.05 -25.76 -7.68
CA GLU A 120 -1.68 -24.45 -7.62
C GLU A 120 -1.74 -23.92 -6.18
N PHE A 121 -2.11 -24.78 -5.23
CA PHE A 121 -2.11 -24.42 -3.80
C PHE A 121 -0.72 -24.01 -3.33
N LEU A 122 0.32 -24.75 -3.67
CA LEU A 122 1.70 -24.42 -3.29
C LEU A 122 2.16 -23.09 -3.90
N GLY A 123 1.79 -22.84 -5.17
CA GLY A 123 2.06 -21.55 -5.82
C GLY A 123 1.41 -20.37 -5.11
N ASN A 124 0.13 -20.51 -4.73
CA ASN A 124 -0.57 -19.50 -3.94
C ASN A 124 -0.06 -19.39 -2.50
N PHE A 125 0.27 -20.50 -1.86
CA PHE A 125 0.81 -20.54 -0.50
C PHE A 125 2.14 -19.81 -0.37
N THR A 126 2.98 -19.89 -1.40
CA THR A 126 4.23 -19.12 -1.47
C THR A 126 4.02 -17.66 -1.88
N GLY A 127 2.84 -17.29 -2.38
CA GLY A 127 2.53 -15.98 -2.93
C GLY A 127 3.13 -15.72 -4.32
N ILE A 128 3.76 -16.73 -4.93
CA ILE A 128 4.34 -16.66 -6.27
C ILE A 128 3.22 -16.64 -7.31
N CYS A 129 2.17 -17.44 -7.11
CA CYS A 129 0.93 -17.39 -7.88
C CYS A 129 -0.15 -16.65 -7.08
N VAL A 130 -1.09 -16.05 -7.79
CA VAL A 130 -2.22 -15.31 -7.21
C VAL A 130 -3.53 -15.69 -7.90
N THR A 131 -3.65 -16.96 -8.26
CA THR A 131 -4.81 -17.50 -9.00
C THR A 131 -6.06 -17.54 -8.12
N TYR A 132 -5.91 -17.75 -6.81
CA TYR A 132 -7.04 -17.75 -5.87
C TYR A 132 -7.56 -16.34 -5.58
N ASN A 133 -6.68 -15.34 -5.58
CA ASN A 133 -7.08 -13.96 -5.39
C ASN A 133 -6.05 -13.01 -6.01
N GLY A 134 -6.44 -12.38 -7.12
CA GLY A 134 -5.57 -11.49 -7.89
C GLY A 134 -5.03 -10.29 -7.12
N THR A 135 -5.70 -9.87 -6.03
CA THR A 135 -5.26 -8.71 -5.24
C THR A 135 -4.07 -9.01 -4.32
N TRP A 136 -3.74 -10.27 -4.12
CA TRP A 136 -2.60 -10.68 -3.29
C TRP A 136 -1.24 -10.54 -3.99
N TRP A 137 -1.21 -10.09 -5.25
CA TRP A 137 0.05 -9.81 -5.96
C TRP A 137 0.99 -8.88 -5.19
N PHE A 138 0.44 -7.98 -4.38
CA PHE A 138 1.23 -7.02 -3.60
C PHE A 138 2.07 -7.68 -2.49
N LEU A 139 1.77 -8.92 -2.10
CA LEU A 139 2.55 -9.68 -1.11
C LEU A 139 4.02 -9.80 -1.54
N MET A 140 4.27 -10.26 -2.76
CA MET A 140 5.63 -10.42 -3.29
C MET A 140 6.32 -9.08 -3.50
N GLN A 141 5.61 -8.06 -3.97
CA GLN A 141 6.13 -6.70 -4.09
C GLN A 141 6.59 -6.15 -2.73
N TYR A 142 5.86 -6.43 -1.67
CA TYR A 142 6.21 -5.99 -0.32
C TYR A 142 7.40 -6.79 0.24
N VAL A 143 7.48 -8.09 -0.03
CA VAL A 143 8.65 -8.93 0.31
C VAL A 143 9.92 -8.40 -0.34
N GLU A 144 9.85 -8.07 -1.63
CA GLU A 144 10.95 -7.45 -2.36
C GLU A 144 11.46 -6.17 -1.68
N MET A 145 10.55 -5.27 -1.31
CA MET A 145 10.89 -4.02 -0.62
C MET A 145 11.59 -4.29 0.73
N LEU A 146 11.12 -5.28 1.48
CA LEU A 146 11.73 -5.66 2.76
C LEU A 146 13.14 -6.23 2.57
N LEU A 147 13.35 -7.06 1.55
CA LEU A 147 14.67 -7.63 1.24
C LEU A 147 15.63 -6.59 0.67
N PHE A 148 15.12 -5.59 -0.04
CA PHE A 148 15.93 -4.51 -0.60
C PHE A 148 16.38 -3.49 0.48
N LEU A 149 15.61 -3.32 1.55
CA LEU A 149 15.85 -2.27 2.57
C LEU A 149 17.24 -2.33 3.23
N PRO A 150 17.77 -3.48 3.68
CA PRO A 150 19.11 -3.52 4.28
C PRO A 150 20.22 -3.09 3.32
N LEU A 151 20.09 -3.41 2.03
CA LEU A 151 21.03 -2.97 0.99
C LEU A 151 20.92 -1.47 0.75
N LEU A 152 19.70 -0.96 0.70
CA LEU A 152 19.44 0.47 0.58
C LEU A 152 20.05 1.23 1.76
N ASP A 153 19.83 0.79 3.00
CA ASP A 153 20.38 1.42 4.19
C ASP A 153 21.92 1.34 4.24
N LEU A 154 22.49 0.21 3.85
CA LEU A 154 23.95 0.04 3.70
C LEU A 154 24.53 1.05 2.71
N LEU A 155 23.93 1.19 1.53
CA LEU A 155 24.34 2.13 0.50
C LEU A 155 24.42 3.56 1.08
N PHE A 156 23.37 3.98 1.75
CA PHE A 156 23.29 5.30 2.32
C PHE A 156 24.21 5.53 3.53
N THR A 157 24.45 4.49 4.32
CA THR A 157 25.34 4.55 5.49
C THR A 157 26.81 4.57 5.05
N HIS A 158 27.19 3.75 4.08
CA HIS A 158 28.55 3.70 3.54
C HIS A 158 28.98 5.03 2.91
N PHE A 159 28.12 5.69 2.14
CA PHE A 159 28.41 6.99 1.56
C PHE A 159 28.31 8.16 2.55
N SER A 160 27.92 7.91 3.80
CA SER A 160 27.85 8.92 4.87
C SER A 160 29.14 9.05 5.70
N LEU A 161 30.25 8.38 5.32
CA LEU A 161 31.53 8.43 6.01
C LEU A 161 32.22 9.79 5.95
N PRO A 162 33.06 10.14 6.91
CA PRO A 162 33.33 11.51 7.35
C PRO A 162 34.25 12.33 6.44
N SER A 163 33.74 13.10 5.53
CA SER A 163 34.36 14.34 5.06
C SER A 163 33.32 15.31 4.56
N GLU A 164 33.29 16.51 5.13
CA GLU A 164 32.52 17.69 4.76
C GLU A 164 30.99 17.51 4.52
N GLN A 165 30.21 17.92 5.49
CA GLN A 165 28.74 17.80 5.49
C GLN A 165 28.04 18.35 4.23
N LYS A 166 28.59 19.35 3.55
CA LYS A 166 28.02 19.93 2.33
C LYS A 166 28.16 19.04 1.09
N LYS A 167 29.32 18.44 0.87
CA LYS A 167 29.53 17.53 -0.30
C LYS A 167 28.69 16.26 -0.19
N LYS A 168 28.48 15.76 1.04
CA LYS A 168 27.65 14.58 1.29
C LYS A 168 26.19 14.75 0.84
N HIS A 169 25.59 15.91 1.08
CA HIS A 169 24.20 16.17 0.69
C HIS A 169 24.03 16.19 -0.84
N ILE A 170 25.02 16.71 -1.58
CA ILE A 170 24.97 16.78 -3.04
C ILE A 170 25.15 15.39 -3.66
N ILE A 171 26.18 14.64 -3.25
CA ILE A 171 26.44 13.28 -3.75
C ILE A 171 25.23 12.38 -3.47
N PHE A 172 24.64 12.56 -2.30
CA PHE A 172 23.50 11.79 -1.88
C PHE A 172 22.23 12.12 -2.70
N ALA A 173 21.96 13.38 -2.95
CA ALA A 173 20.84 13.80 -3.80
C ALA A 173 20.99 13.26 -5.23
N ILE A 174 22.22 13.30 -5.76
CA ILE A 174 22.54 12.74 -7.09
C ILE A 174 22.30 11.22 -7.09
N LEU A 175 22.81 10.49 -6.09
CA LEU A 175 22.66 9.03 -6.03
C LEU A 175 21.18 8.63 -5.90
N SER A 176 20.42 9.35 -5.07
CA SER A 176 18.98 9.15 -4.93
C SER A 176 18.23 9.42 -6.23
N ALA A 177 18.60 10.48 -6.94
CA ALA A 177 18.04 10.79 -8.24
C ALA A 177 18.38 9.72 -9.27
N VAL A 178 19.61 9.21 -9.27
CA VAL A 178 20.04 8.12 -10.17
C VAL A 178 19.26 6.83 -9.89
N VAL A 179 19.12 6.42 -8.62
CA VAL A 179 18.33 5.23 -8.25
C VAL A 179 16.87 5.39 -8.67
N MET A 180 16.29 6.57 -8.46
CA MET A 180 14.93 6.87 -8.88
C MET A 180 14.79 6.91 -10.40
N CYS A 181 15.74 7.51 -11.13
CA CYS A 181 15.78 7.49 -12.59
C CYS A 181 15.91 6.06 -13.15
N ILE A 182 16.76 5.22 -12.54
CA ILE A 182 16.89 3.82 -12.95
C ILE A 182 15.55 3.08 -12.73
N ALA A 183 14.89 3.26 -11.59
CA ALA A 183 13.59 2.65 -11.33
C ALA A 183 12.52 3.11 -12.34
N VAL A 184 12.49 4.40 -12.68
CA VAL A 184 11.58 4.95 -13.72
C VAL A 184 11.94 4.41 -15.10
N LEU A 185 13.22 4.38 -15.47
CA LEU A 185 13.68 3.84 -16.75
C LEU A 185 13.35 2.35 -16.88
N LEU A 186 13.62 1.56 -15.85
CA LEU A 186 13.25 0.14 -15.82
C LEU A 186 11.73 -0.05 -15.99
N PHE A 187 10.92 0.83 -15.42
CA PHE A 187 9.46 0.82 -15.63
C PHE A 187 9.10 1.20 -17.07
N LEU A 188 9.66 2.26 -17.62
CA LEU A 188 9.36 2.73 -18.98
C LEU A 188 9.82 1.74 -20.06
N PHE A 189 10.93 1.02 -19.82
CA PHE A 189 11.44 0.00 -20.75
C PHE A 189 10.84 -1.39 -20.50
N SER A 190 10.33 -1.68 -19.32
CA SER A 190 9.59 -2.89 -19.03
C SER A 190 8.09 -2.66 -19.22
N SER A 191 7.62 -2.60 -20.46
CA SER A 191 6.18 -2.58 -20.77
C SER A 191 5.47 -3.88 -20.35
N GLN A 192 6.24 -4.87 -19.92
CA GLN A 192 5.76 -6.13 -19.36
C GLN A 192 6.24 -6.28 -17.90
N PRO A 193 5.40 -6.77 -16.98
CA PRO A 193 5.86 -7.09 -15.64
C PRO A 193 7.02 -8.08 -15.70
N LEU A 194 8.08 -7.82 -14.94
CA LEU A 194 9.20 -8.74 -14.79
C LEU A 194 8.70 -10.08 -14.24
N THR A 195 8.52 -11.06 -15.14
CA THR A 195 8.22 -12.41 -14.74
C THR A 195 9.52 -13.08 -14.29
N VAL A 196 9.71 -13.19 -13.00
CA VAL A 196 10.78 -14.00 -12.44
C VAL A 196 10.36 -15.47 -12.60
N LEU A 197 11.12 -16.24 -13.39
CA LEU A 197 10.87 -17.67 -13.68
C LEU A 197 9.60 -17.98 -14.51
N GLY A 198 9.55 -17.58 -15.75
CA GLY A 198 8.71 -18.12 -16.84
C GLY A 198 7.24 -18.56 -16.62
N ALA A 199 6.92 -19.12 -15.48
CA ALA A 199 5.59 -19.57 -15.07
C ALA A 199 5.00 -18.77 -13.90
N VAL A 200 5.77 -17.82 -13.33
CA VAL A 200 5.43 -17.14 -12.10
C VAL A 200 4.82 -15.78 -12.40
N LYS A 201 3.54 -15.63 -12.12
CA LYS A 201 2.78 -14.38 -12.30
C LYS A 201 3.02 -13.33 -11.20
N ALA A 202 4.07 -13.45 -10.41
CA ALA A 202 4.46 -12.40 -9.46
C ALA A 202 5.03 -11.21 -10.23
N GLN A 203 4.23 -10.18 -10.37
CA GLN A 203 4.56 -8.98 -11.12
C GLN A 203 5.27 -7.98 -10.21
N LEU A 204 6.60 -8.04 -10.16
CA LEU A 204 7.40 -7.00 -9.53
C LEU A 204 7.32 -5.72 -10.38
N ARG A 205 6.91 -4.61 -9.77
CA ARG A 205 6.74 -3.33 -10.46
C ARG A 205 7.76 -2.32 -9.93
N PRO A 206 8.81 -2.01 -10.69
CA PRO A 206 9.89 -1.10 -10.26
C PRO A 206 9.41 0.27 -9.81
N ALA A 207 8.31 0.78 -10.39
CA ALA A 207 7.70 2.05 -9.98
C ALA A 207 7.33 2.08 -8.49
N PHE A 208 6.83 0.98 -7.93
CA PHE A 208 6.49 0.93 -6.50
C PHE A 208 7.72 0.87 -5.59
N LEU A 209 8.81 0.26 -6.07
CA LEU A 209 10.09 0.33 -5.37
C LEU A 209 10.60 1.77 -5.31
N ALA A 210 10.47 2.55 -6.39
CA ALA A 210 10.83 3.97 -6.40
C ALA A 210 10.03 4.78 -5.36
N VAL A 211 8.73 4.53 -5.23
CA VAL A 211 7.89 5.17 -4.21
C VAL A 211 8.32 4.78 -2.79
N PHE A 212 8.67 3.52 -2.58
CA PHE A 212 9.21 3.03 -1.30
C PHE A 212 10.53 3.73 -0.94
N VAL A 213 11.45 3.84 -1.90
CA VAL A 213 12.73 4.55 -1.75
C VAL A 213 12.50 6.04 -1.46
N ALA A 214 11.53 6.68 -2.12
CA ALA A 214 11.16 8.06 -1.83
C ALA A 214 10.70 8.23 -0.38
N GLY A 215 9.89 7.31 0.13
CA GLY A 215 9.48 7.29 1.55
C GLY A 215 10.67 7.19 2.51
N TYR A 216 11.60 6.27 2.23
CA TYR A 216 12.84 6.12 2.99
C TYR A 216 13.69 7.38 2.98
N ILE A 217 13.91 8.00 1.81
CA ILE A 217 14.70 9.22 1.63
C ILE A 217 14.07 10.39 2.40
N ILE A 218 12.77 10.59 2.26
CA ILE A 218 12.04 11.68 2.93
C ILE A 218 12.12 11.53 4.46
N ALA A 219 12.07 10.30 4.97
CA ALA A 219 12.26 10.03 6.39
C ALA A 219 13.70 10.31 6.83
N ARG A 220 14.67 9.77 6.11
CA ARG A 220 16.11 9.89 6.43
C ARG A 220 16.58 11.35 6.52
N PHE A 221 16.11 12.19 5.59
CA PHE A 221 16.50 13.61 5.56
C PHE A 221 15.53 14.51 6.31
N GLY A 222 14.47 13.99 6.88
CA GLY A 222 13.48 14.80 7.58
C GLY A 222 12.84 15.85 6.67
N ILE A 223 12.64 15.55 5.37
CA ILE A 223 12.23 16.53 4.36
C ILE A 223 10.89 17.17 4.76
N PHE A 224 9.92 16.38 5.24
CA PHE A 224 8.62 16.93 5.65
C PHE A 224 8.73 17.91 6.80
N SER A 225 9.54 17.63 7.83
CA SER A 225 9.73 18.54 8.95
C SER A 225 10.45 19.82 8.54
N ARG A 226 11.49 19.70 7.70
CA ARG A 226 12.20 20.86 7.17
C ARG A 226 11.31 21.75 6.31
N LEU A 227 10.51 21.12 5.41
CA LEU A 227 9.58 21.85 4.57
C LEU A 227 8.51 22.56 5.40
N THR A 228 7.92 21.86 6.39
CA THR A 228 6.94 22.46 7.32
C THR A 228 7.54 23.68 8.05
N SER A 229 8.74 23.53 8.63
CA SER A 229 9.40 24.64 9.33
C SER A 229 9.70 25.82 8.40
N ARG A 230 10.17 25.54 7.18
CA ARG A 230 10.47 26.59 6.20
C ARG A 230 9.21 27.32 5.74
N LEU A 231 8.16 26.61 5.41
CA LEU A 231 6.90 27.23 4.98
C LEU A 231 6.26 28.05 6.11
N TYR A 232 6.37 27.57 7.35
CA TYR A 232 5.88 28.30 8.52
C TYR A 232 6.64 29.61 8.74
N SER A 233 7.98 29.60 8.52
CA SER A 233 8.80 30.82 8.63
C SER A 233 8.56 31.84 7.51
N MET A 234 8.04 31.41 6.35
CA MET A 234 7.70 32.31 5.24
C MET A 234 6.38 33.08 5.47
N GLY A 235 5.49 32.58 6.35
CA GLY A 235 4.23 33.22 6.70
C GLY A 235 3.14 32.22 7.08
N LYS A 236 2.19 32.65 7.92
CA LYS A 236 1.12 31.79 8.46
C LYS A 236 0.24 31.14 7.39
N GLY A 237 0.11 31.74 6.19
CA GLY A 237 -0.68 31.22 5.08
C GLY A 237 0.07 30.27 4.15
N CYS A 238 1.42 30.28 4.16
CA CYS A 238 2.21 29.51 3.18
C CYS A 238 2.08 28.01 3.35
N LEU A 239 2.09 27.49 4.58
CA LEU A 239 1.97 26.06 4.83
C LEU A 239 0.63 25.50 4.38
N PRO A 240 -0.55 26.05 4.78
CA PRO A 240 -1.82 25.54 4.28
C PRO A 240 -1.99 25.72 2.76
N ALA A 241 -1.54 26.83 2.19
CA ALA A 241 -1.64 27.07 0.75
C ALA A 241 -0.83 26.07 -0.08
N VAL A 242 0.45 25.85 0.28
CA VAL A 242 1.31 24.87 -0.41
C VAL A 242 0.80 23.43 -0.21
N SER A 243 0.29 23.12 0.99
CA SER A 243 -0.27 21.81 1.31
C SER A 243 -1.53 21.54 0.49
N PHE A 244 -2.43 22.51 0.40
CA PHE A 244 -3.65 22.41 -0.41
C PHE A 244 -3.31 22.29 -1.91
N LEU A 245 -2.44 23.16 -2.42
CA LEU A 245 -2.01 23.13 -3.82
C LEU A 245 -1.35 21.79 -4.16
N GLY A 246 -0.42 21.30 -3.34
CA GLY A 246 0.23 20.02 -3.54
C GLY A 246 -0.76 18.86 -3.55
N LEU A 247 -1.76 18.86 -2.67
CA LEU A 247 -2.83 17.88 -2.66
C LEU A 247 -3.66 17.94 -3.94
N VAL A 248 -4.14 19.12 -4.31
CA VAL A 248 -4.98 19.33 -5.52
C VAL A 248 -4.20 18.93 -6.77
N CYS A 249 -2.94 19.37 -6.91
CA CYS A 249 -2.09 18.99 -8.05
C CYS A 249 -1.88 17.48 -8.12
N SER A 250 -1.59 16.83 -6.99
CA SER A 250 -1.38 15.38 -6.98
C SER A 250 -2.64 14.60 -7.39
N ILE A 251 -3.82 15.03 -6.94
CA ILE A 251 -5.10 14.45 -7.34
C ILE A 251 -5.38 14.72 -8.82
N ALA A 252 -5.27 15.98 -9.26
CA ALA A 252 -5.59 16.39 -10.62
C ALA A 252 -4.70 15.66 -11.64
N ILE A 253 -3.38 15.65 -11.43
CA ILE A 253 -2.44 14.96 -12.31
C ILE A 253 -2.76 13.46 -12.34
N ARG A 254 -3.02 12.87 -11.17
CA ARG A 254 -3.34 11.46 -11.07
C ARG A 254 -4.64 11.07 -11.77
N VAL A 255 -5.67 11.93 -11.69
CA VAL A 255 -6.96 11.75 -12.39
C VAL A 255 -6.80 11.94 -13.90
N LEU A 256 -6.04 12.94 -14.34
CA LEU A 256 -5.82 13.21 -15.78
C LEU A 256 -5.03 12.10 -16.47
N LEU A 257 -4.17 11.37 -15.74
CA LEU A 257 -3.32 10.30 -16.28
C LEU A 257 -3.89 8.89 -16.04
N THR A 258 -5.17 8.76 -15.65
CA THR A 258 -5.74 7.48 -15.22
C THR A 258 -5.76 6.39 -16.28
N GLU A 259 -5.88 6.74 -17.55
CA GLU A 259 -6.01 5.79 -18.65
C GLU A 259 -4.68 5.20 -19.10
N ASP A 260 -3.56 5.85 -18.75
CA ASP A 260 -2.22 5.40 -19.11
C ASP A 260 -1.57 4.60 -17.97
N ALA A 261 -1.15 3.36 -18.26
CA ALA A 261 -0.42 2.52 -17.30
C ALA A 261 0.92 3.14 -16.83
N SER A 262 1.45 4.10 -17.59
CA SER A 262 2.70 4.81 -17.27
C SER A 262 2.60 5.76 -16.08
N PHE A 263 1.40 6.15 -15.65
CA PHE A 263 1.20 7.11 -14.56
C PHE A 263 1.79 6.65 -13.22
N ALA A 264 1.88 5.34 -12.99
CA ALA A 264 2.50 4.81 -11.76
C ALA A 264 3.99 5.23 -11.65
N ALA A 265 4.64 5.56 -12.75
CA ALA A 265 5.99 6.09 -12.75
C ALA A 265 6.11 7.44 -12.04
N LEU A 266 5.05 8.25 -12.03
CA LEU A 266 5.04 9.55 -11.36
C LEU A 266 4.66 9.46 -9.87
N ASP A 267 4.21 8.31 -9.40
CA ASP A 267 3.78 8.14 -8.00
C ASP A 267 4.91 8.44 -7.00
N PHE A 268 6.18 8.30 -7.39
CA PHE A 268 7.30 8.67 -6.52
C PHE A 268 7.35 10.18 -6.19
N LEU A 269 6.71 11.04 -7.00
CA LEU A 269 6.52 12.47 -6.75
C LEU A 269 5.13 12.77 -6.19
N LEU A 270 4.09 12.19 -6.80
CA LEU A 270 2.70 12.51 -6.48
C LEU A 270 2.31 12.00 -5.09
N VAL A 271 2.75 10.81 -4.70
CA VAL A 271 2.44 10.24 -3.39
C VAL A 271 3.02 11.04 -2.22
N PRO A 272 4.31 11.46 -2.23
CA PRO A 272 4.82 12.37 -1.20
C PRO A 272 4.07 13.70 -1.11
N LEU A 273 3.72 14.30 -2.26
CA LEU A 273 2.95 15.54 -2.29
C LEU A 273 1.55 15.35 -1.68
N PHE A 274 0.87 14.28 -2.07
CA PHE A 274 -0.41 13.90 -1.49
C PHE A 274 -0.31 13.68 0.02
N CYS A 275 0.68 12.90 0.47
CA CYS A 275 0.89 12.64 1.90
C CYS A 275 1.16 13.91 2.69
N PHE A 276 2.02 14.79 2.18
CA PHE A 276 2.32 16.05 2.83
C PHE A 276 1.06 16.93 2.94
N GLY A 277 0.35 17.11 1.83
CA GLY A 277 -0.85 17.95 1.78
C GLY A 277 -1.97 17.46 2.69
N ILE A 278 -2.35 16.20 2.56
CA ILE A 278 -3.47 15.64 3.32
C ILE A 278 -3.20 15.57 4.82
N LEU A 279 -1.97 15.29 5.25
CA LEU A 279 -1.61 15.26 6.67
C LEU A 279 -1.70 16.63 7.34
N GLN A 280 -1.34 17.69 6.62
CA GLN A 280 -1.48 19.06 7.14
C GLN A 280 -2.98 19.44 7.29
N LEU A 281 -3.81 19.11 6.31
CA LEU A 281 -5.25 19.39 6.36
C LEU A 281 -5.94 18.58 7.47
N LEU A 282 -5.61 17.30 7.60
CA LEU A 282 -6.18 16.42 8.64
C LEU A 282 -5.73 16.78 10.05
N SER A 283 -4.69 17.58 10.21
CA SER A 283 -4.26 18.06 11.53
C SER A 283 -5.34 18.88 12.23
N CYS A 284 -6.24 19.51 11.47
CA CYS A 284 -7.36 20.32 11.97
C CYS A 284 -8.58 19.48 12.36
N CYS A 285 -8.65 18.18 12.00
CA CYS A 285 -9.82 17.33 12.26
C CYS A 285 -9.42 16.08 13.06
N SER A 286 -9.50 16.16 14.38
CA SER A 286 -9.10 15.08 15.29
C SER A 286 -9.97 13.83 15.18
N PHE A 287 -11.29 14.00 14.94
CA PHE A 287 -12.24 12.90 14.79
C PHE A 287 -11.91 12.07 13.54
N LEU A 288 -11.81 12.72 12.37
CA LEU A 288 -11.50 12.05 11.10
C LEU A 288 -10.12 11.37 11.16
N SER A 289 -9.13 12.07 11.70
CA SER A 289 -7.78 11.53 11.93
C SER A 289 -7.81 10.29 12.83
N GLY A 290 -8.65 10.27 13.86
CA GLY A 290 -8.85 9.14 14.75
C GLY A 290 -9.49 7.94 14.03
N LEU A 291 -10.53 8.18 13.25
CA LEU A 291 -11.21 7.17 12.45
C LEU A 291 -10.27 6.54 11.41
N LEU A 292 -9.59 7.36 10.63
CA LEU A 292 -8.63 6.90 9.62
C LEU A 292 -7.48 6.09 10.26
N ALA A 293 -6.97 6.52 11.42
CA ALA A 293 -5.94 5.76 12.13
C ALA A 293 -6.41 4.37 12.57
N ARG A 294 -7.70 4.20 12.93
CA ARG A 294 -8.28 2.87 13.25
C ARG A 294 -8.31 1.96 12.03
N PHE A 295 -8.74 2.45 10.86
CA PHE A 295 -8.65 1.70 9.60
C PHE A 295 -7.20 1.33 9.28
N GLY A 296 -6.26 2.24 9.47
CA GLY A 296 -4.83 1.96 9.29
C GLY A 296 -4.29 0.84 10.19
N GLN A 297 -4.81 0.68 11.41
CA GLN A 297 -4.38 -0.40 12.31
C GLN A 297 -4.79 -1.80 11.82
N ILE A 298 -5.89 -1.90 11.10
CA ILE A 298 -6.40 -3.17 10.54
C ILE A 298 -6.14 -3.29 9.03
N SER A 299 -5.42 -2.36 8.42
CA SER A 299 -5.24 -2.25 6.97
C SER A 299 -4.68 -3.52 6.32
N VAL A 300 -3.77 -4.23 6.98
CA VAL A 300 -3.21 -5.50 6.46
C VAL A 300 -4.30 -6.59 6.37
N TRP A 301 -5.16 -6.68 7.37
CA TRP A 301 -6.26 -7.65 7.37
C TRP A 301 -7.33 -7.27 6.34
N LEU A 302 -7.69 -5.97 6.27
CA LEU A 302 -8.61 -5.47 5.24
C LEU A 302 -8.10 -5.75 3.84
N TRP A 303 -6.79 -5.51 3.58
CA TRP A 303 -6.19 -5.84 2.29
C TRP A 303 -6.31 -7.32 1.95
N LEU A 304 -6.06 -8.22 2.90
CA LEU A 304 -6.13 -9.66 2.66
C LEU A 304 -7.56 -10.18 2.45
N LEU A 305 -8.57 -9.50 3.04
CA LEU A 305 -9.93 -10.01 3.19
C LEU A 305 -10.95 -9.37 2.25
N HIS A 306 -10.81 -8.07 1.87
CA HIS A 306 -11.87 -7.32 1.19
C HIS A 306 -12.39 -8.00 -0.06
N THR A 307 -11.52 -8.51 -0.91
CA THR A 307 -11.92 -9.21 -2.14
C THR A 307 -12.51 -10.60 -1.88
N CYS A 308 -12.13 -11.25 -0.77
CA CYS A 308 -12.75 -12.52 -0.38
C CYS A 308 -14.19 -12.33 0.08
N VAL A 309 -14.52 -11.16 0.64
CA VAL A 309 -15.85 -10.87 1.17
C VAL A 309 -16.85 -10.58 0.05
N TYR A 310 -16.52 -9.72 -0.92
CA TYR A 310 -17.47 -9.40 -1.98
C TYR A 310 -17.51 -10.43 -3.13
N ALA A 311 -16.43 -11.16 -3.37
CA ALA A 311 -16.39 -12.30 -4.28
C ALA A 311 -16.92 -13.57 -3.58
N ASP A 312 -17.98 -13.40 -2.82
CA ASP A 312 -18.38 -14.33 -1.77
C ASP A 312 -18.74 -15.74 -2.33
N THR A 313 -18.26 -16.72 -1.61
CA THR A 313 -18.48 -18.13 -1.89
C THR A 313 -19.91 -18.59 -1.60
N ILE A 314 -20.69 -17.81 -0.85
CA ILE A 314 -22.06 -18.19 -0.43
C ILE A 314 -23.15 -17.37 -1.12
N GLY A 315 -22.78 -16.47 -2.04
CA GLY A 315 -23.71 -15.63 -2.78
C GLY A 315 -24.49 -14.64 -1.91
N LEU A 316 -23.92 -14.22 -0.76
CA LEU A 316 -24.59 -13.30 0.16
C LEU A 316 -24.83 -11.95 -0.49
N PHE A 317 -23.82 -11.41 -1.19
CA PHE A 317 -23.93 -10.12 -1.88
C PHE A 317 -24.94 -10.16 -3.03
N GLU A 318 -24.99 -11.25 -3.83
CA GLU A 318 -26.01 -11.44 -4.85
C GLU A 318 -27.42 -11.45 -4.27
N ARG A 319 -27.63 -12.15 -3.15
CA ARG A 319 -28.93 -12.20 -2.46
C ARG A 319 -29.33 -10.86 -1.90
N LEU A 320 -28.38 -10.13 -1.27
CA LEU A 320 -28.64 -8.79 -0.78
C LEU A 320 -28.96 -7.82 -1.94
N ALA A 321 -28.26 -7.96 -3.05
CA ALA A 321 -28.47 -7.13 -4.23
C ALA A 321 -29.86 -7.31 -4.83
N SER A 322 -30.40 -8.52 -4.84
CA SER A 322 -31.75 -8.79 -5.38
C SER A 322 -32.88 -8.07 -4.62
N ILE A 323 -32.62 -7.64 -3.38
CA ILE A 323 -33.58 -6.94 -2.52
C ILE A 323 -33.59 -5.42 -2.78
N PHE A 324 -32.50 -4.87 -3.33
CA PHE A 324 -32.35 -3.42 -3.51
C PHE A 324 -32.51 -3.02 -4.99
N PRO A 325 -33.27 -1.94 -5.29
CA PRO A 325 -33.34 -1.42 -6.65
C PRO A 325 -31.98 -0.87 -7.11
N SER A 326 -31.73 -0.91 -8.42
CA SER A 326 -30.51 -0.33 -9.00
C SER A 326 -30.44 1.19 -8.80
N GLY A 327 -29.23 1.74 -8.57
CA GLY A 327 -29.02 3.18 -8.43
C GLY A 327 -27.80 3.56 -7.59
N HIS A 328 -27.56 4.89 -7.48
CA HIS A 328 -26.39 5.40 -6.74
C HIS A 328 -26.46 5.14 -5.24
N LEU A 329 -27.62 5.32 -4.62
CA LEU A 329 -27.78 5.10 -3.19
C LEU A 329 -27.60 3.63 -2.81
N PRO A 330 -28.23 2.66 -3.50
CA PRO A 330 -27.94 1.25 -3.27
C PRO A 330 -26.45 0.89 -3.44
N SER A 331 -25.79 1.41 -4.48
CA SER A 331 -24.34 1.17 -4.69
C SER A 331 -23.50 1.66 -3.53
N LEU A 332 -23.79 2.83 -3.01
CA LEU A 332 -23.12 3.37 -1.82
C LEU A 332 -23.39 2.50 -0.58
N LEU A 333 -24.63 2.07 -0.39
CA LEU A 333 -24.99 1.18 0.73
C LEU A 333 -24.28 -0.17 0.64
N PHE A 334 -24.17 -0.75 -0.56
CA PHE A 334 -23.41 -1.99 -0.76
C PHE A 334 -21.92 -1.80 -0.46
N TYR A 335 -21.33 -0.69 -0.93
CA TYR A 335 -19.94 -0.37 -0.59
C TYR A 335 -19.74 -0.22 0.93
N LEU A 336 -20.66 0.44 1.61
CA LEU A 336 -20.59 0.59 3.06
C LEU A 336 -20.80 -0.76 3.78
N ALA A 337 -21.66 -1.63 3.27
CA ALA A 337 -21.85 -2.98 3.78
C ALA A 337 -20.58 -3.82 3.59
N GLU A 338 -19.98 -3.79 2.38
CA GLU A 338 -18.71 -4.44 2.11
C GLU A 338 -17.63 -3.97 3.10
N LEU A 339 -17.48 -2.66 3.23
CA LEU A 339 -16.50 -2.08 4.15
C LEU A 339 -16.75 -2.49 5.61
N ALA A 340 -18.02 -2.55 6.03
CA ALA A 340 -18.40 -2.96 7.38
C ALA A 340 -18.09 -4.43 7.61
N ILE A 341 -18.51 -5.32 6.71
CA ILE A 341 -18.30 -6.78 6.83
C ILE A 341 -16.79 -7.08 6.79
N SER A 342 -16.07 -6.54 5.82
CA SER A 342 -14.61 -6.69 5.71
C SER A 342 -13.88 -6.17 6.95
N SER A 343 -14.36 -5.06 7.55
CA SER A 343 -13.80 -4.53 8.80
C SER A 343 -14.07 -5.44 10.00
N LEU A 344 -15.28 -5.99 10.12
CA LEU A 344 -15.63 -6.95 11.19
C LEU A 344 -14.79 -8.23 11.06
N CYS A 345 -14.70 -8.80 9.88
CA CYS A 345 -13.81 -9.94 9.60
C CYS A 345 -12.36 -9.61 9.97
N SER A 346 -11.87 -8.43 9.58
CA SER A 346 -10.51 -7.97 9.89
C SER A 346 -10.25 -7.87 11.40
N LEU A 347 -11.21 -7.35 12.15
CA LEU A 347 -11.13 -7.28 13.61
C LEU A 347 -11.15 -8.67 14.26
N PHE A 348 -11.96 -9.58 13.74
CA PHE A 348 -12.03 -10.96 14.19
C PHE A 348 -10.69 -11.68 14.00
N PHE A 349 -10.14 -11.68 12.77
CA PHE A 349 -8.83 -12.27 12.48
C PHE A 349 -7.71 -11.62 13.29
N ALA A 350 -7.72 -10.29 13.41
CA ALA A 350 -6.74 -9.57 14.23
C ALA A 350 -6.81 -9.95 15.71
N SER A 351 -8.00 -10.28 16.22
CA SER A 351 -8.20 -10.68 17.62
C SER A 351 -7.72 -12.10 17.86
N ILE A 352 -8.03 -13.03 16.97
CA ILE A 352 -7.50 -14.40 17.02
C ILE A 352 -5.98 -14.39 16.97
N PHE A 353 -5.39 -13.64 16.03
CA PHE A 353 -3.95 -13.59 15.89
C PHE A 353 -3.24 -12.98 17.10
N ARG A 354 -3.87 -12.00 17.76
CA ARG A 354 -3.36 -11.44 19.02
C ARG A 354 -3.47 -12.43 20.18
N PHE A 355 -4.54 -13.21 20.23
CA PHE A 355 -4.73 -14.26 21.25
C PHE A 355 -3.67 -15.35 21.11
N LEU A 356 -3.45 -15.88 19.90
CA LEU A 356 -2.42 -16.89 19.64
C LEU A 356 -1.02 -16.39 20.00
N LYS A 357 -0.70 -15.12 19.72
CA LYS A 357 0.60 -14.53 20.11
C LYS A 357 0.82 -14.39 21.61
N LYS A 358 -0.23 -14.45 22.43
CA LYS A 358 -0.09 -14.40 23.91
C LYS A 358 0.15 -15.79 24.51
N ILE A 359 -0.16 -16.85 23.75
CA ILE A 359 0.00 -18.23 24.18
C ILE A 359 1.39 -18.78 23.81
N THR A 360 1.98 -18.23 22.72
CA THR A 360 3.34 -18.53 22.27
C THR A 360 4.35 -17.55 22.85
#